data_6461219a86cfc705ab3535dc1b6c0de4
#
_entry.id   6461219a86cfc705ab3535dc1b6c0de4
#
_cell.length_a   1.000
_cell.length_b   1.000
_cell.length_c   1.000
_cell.angle_alpha   90.00
_cell.angle_beta   90.00
_cell.angle_gamma   90.00
#
_symmetry.space_group_name_H-M   'P 1'
#
loop_
_entity.id
_entity.type
_entity.pdbx_description
1 polymer ?
#
loop_
_entity_poly.entity_id
_entity_poly.type
_entity_poly.pdbx_seq_one_letter_code
_entity_poly.pdbx_strand_id
1 'polypeptide(L)'
;MTESVDKLAEEFLHIASHLRLAILLDLHKTKTNLSTLSKKLDTTSSEIHRNLTRLTDANLIQRDSTGNYSLTTYGNMVCANIQSWEFFLLNSKYFSKHTFGNLENNFIQSIGSLHDSKHVQGFINTQDIWKKIYKNSKQYIYNILFEVSYDSETIEIIKSQIKKGIIINSVFSKKAIISEKRKTAVDDLDIKTAIKNQQLSRKISDDVQVLVVLNENEGCVMFPKSDGDVDVSEAFYGTTKSFHDWCLAYFQSCWTKSGSFYEEKMKK
;
A
#
# COMPACT_ATOMS: atom_id res chain seq x y z
N MET A 1 -4.16 35.90 1.73
CA MET A 1 -3.81 34.80 0.80
C MET A 1 -2.33 34.83 0.41
N THR A 2 -1.78 35.98 0.00
CA THR A 2 -0.35 36.15 -0.36
C THR A 2 0.62 35.78 0.78
N GLU A 3 0.46 36.33 1.98
CA GLU A 3 1.37 36.07 3.11
C GLU A 3 1.46 34.57 3.51
N SER A 4 0.35 33.83 3.38
CA SER A 4 0.31 32.36 3.65
C SER A 4 1.06 31.59 2.57
N VAL A 5 0.97 32.01 1.31
CA VAL A 5 1.69 31.39 0.19
C VAL A 5 3.17 31.65 0.27
N ASP A 6 3.57 32.87 0.61
CA ASP A 6 4.98 33.25 0.76
C ASP A 6 5.66 32.45 1.88
N LYS A 7 5.02 32.32 3.04
CA LYS A 7 5.50 31.48 4.14
C LYS A 7 5.62 30.01 3.75
N LEU A 8 4.62 29.48 3.03
CA LEU A 8 4.68 28.11 2.54
C LEU A 8 5.83 27.89 1.54
N ALA A 9 6.06 28.85 0.63
CA ALA A 9 7.17 28.81 -0.30
C ALA A 9 8.53 28.84 0.42
N GLU A 10 8.68 29.66 1.45
CA GLU A 10 9.88 29.68 2.30
C GLU A 10 10.13 28.33 2.98
N GLU A 11 9.07 27.69 3.51
CA GLU A 11 9.18 26.35 4.12
C GLU A 11 9.64 25.30 3.10
N PHE A 12 9.13 25.33 1.86
CA PHE A 12 9.62 24.46 0.81
C PHE A 12 11.11 24.68 0.49
N LEU A 13 11.62 25.92 0.57
CA LEU A 13 13.05 26.19 0.37
C LEU A 13 13.92 25.53 1.43
N HIS A 14 13.42 25.27 2.65
CA HIS A 14 14.18 24.55 3.67
C HIS A 14 14.43 23.09 3.29
N ILE A 15 13.56 22.45 2.52
CA ILE A 15 13.70 21.06 2.05
C ILE A 15 14.22 20.95 0.61
N ALA A 16 14.13 21.99 -0.20
CA ALA A 16 14.54 22.02 -1.61
C ALA A 16 16.07 22.01 -1.80
N SER A 17 16.75 21.05 -1.20
CA SER A 17 18.19 20.79 -1.35
C SER A 17 18.44 19.31 -1.21
N HIS A 18 19.18 18.74 -2.17
CA HIS A 18 19.54 17.32 -2.16
C HIS A 18 20.05 16.85 -0.80
N LEU A 19 21.02 17.58 -0.22
CA LEU A 19 21.65 17.18 1.03
C LEU A 19 20.71 17.32 2.24
N ARG A 20 19.90 18.40 2.31
CA ARG A 20 18.92 18.56 3.40
C ARG A 20 17.83 17.49 3.33
N LEU A 21 17.34 17.20 2.14
CA LEU A 21 16.38 16.12 1.92
C LEU A 21 16.96 14.77 2.33
N ALA A 22 18.19 14.46 1.91
CA ALA A 22 18.87 13.22 2.29
C ALA A 22 19.06 13.09 3.82
N ILE A 23 19.41 14.18 4.51
CA ILE A 23 19.52 14.21 5.98
C ILE A 23 18.15 13.92 6.62
N LEU A 24 17.10 14.58 6.18
CA LEU A 24 15.74 14.39 6.73
C LEU A 24 15.27 12.94 6.57
N LEU A 25 15.41 12.36 5.37
CA LEU A 25 15.02 10.97 5.10
C LEU A 25 15.88 9.96 5.88
N ASP A 26 17.15 10.26 6.16
CA ASP A 26 17.99 9.42 7.01
C ASP A 26 17.56 9.49 8.49
N LEU A 27 17.31 10.68 9.00
CA LEU A 27 16.81 10.90 10.35
C LEU A 27 15.41 10.36 10.58
N HIS A 28 14.60 10.24 9.51
CA HIS A 28 13.28 9.57 9.58
C HIS A 28 13.40 8.07 9.88
N LYS A 29 14.50 7.44 9.44
CA LYS A 29 14.77 6.02 9.72
C LYS A 29 15.35 5.80 11.12
N THR A 30 16.28 6.66 11.54
CA THR A 30 16.96 6.54 12.82
C THR A 30 17.65 7.84 13.22
N LYS A 31 17.67 8.12 14.53
CA LYS A 31 18.48 9.22 15.05
C LYS A 31 19.98 8.93 14.84
N THR A 32 20.76 9.95 14.52
CA THR A 32 22.18 9.80 14.23
C THR A 32 22.96 11.09 14.49
N ASN A 33 24.28 11.01 14.51
CA ASN A 33 25.17 12.16 14.73
C ASN A 33 25.82 12.67 13.43
N LEU A 34 26.42 13.85 13.50
CA LEU A 34 27.08 14.54 12.38
C LEU A 34 28.13 13.65 11.67
N SER A 35 28.99 12.98 12.44
CA SER A 35 30.07 12.15 11.87
C SER A 35 29.51 10.95 11.05
N THR A 36 28.47 10.34 11.53
CA THR A 36 27.77 9.23 10.82
C THR A 36 27.11 9.74 9.53
N LEU A 37 26.43 10.90 9.58
CA LEU A 37 25.83 11.51 8.40
C LEU A 37 26.87 11.88 7.35
N SER A 38 28.00 12.47 7.77
CA SER A 38 29.09 12.85 6.86
C SER A 38 29.63 11.63 6.10
N LYS A 39 29.85 10.50 6.79
CA LYS A 39 30.32 9.26 6.18
C LYS A 39 29.25 8.64 5.24
N LYS A 40 27.99 8.62 5.68
CA LYS A 40 26.89 7.97 4.95
C LYS A 40 26.50 8.72 3.68
N LEU A 41 26.58 10.06 3.72
CA LEU A 41 26.22 10.92 2.59
C LEU A 41 27.42 11.35 1.75
N ASP A 42 28.61 10.79 2.03
CA ASP A 42 29.88 11.05 1.33
C ASP A 42 30.14 12.54 1.16
N THR A 43 30.08 13.30 2.26
CA THR A 43 30.27 14.76 2.25
C THR A 43 31.06 15.24 3.47
N THR A 44 31.51 16.48 3.43
CA THR A 44 32.33 17.05 4.51
C THR A 44 31.53 17.31 5.78
N SER A 45 32.18 17.15 6.94
CA SER A 45 31.59 17.48 8.25
C SER A 45 31.13 18.95 8.33
N SER A 46 31.84 19.87 7.68
CA SER A 46 31.48 21.29 7.61
C SER A 46 30.15 21.49 6.85
N GLU A 47 29.98 20.79 5.74
CA GLU A 47 28.76 20.89 4.93
C GLU A 47 27.56 20.26 5.63
N ILE A 48 27.73 19.10 6.27
CA ILE A 48 26.70 18.51 7.13
C ILE A 48 26.34 19.48 8.26
N HIS A 49 27.31 20.03 8.96
CA HIS A 49 27.05 20.97 10.07
C HIS A 49 26.19 22.14 9.62
N ARG A 50 26.54 22.79 8.49
CA ARG A 50 25.79 23.92 7.94
C ARG A 50 24.34 23.54 7.62
N ASN A 51 24.11 22.35 7.05
CA ASN A 51 22.76 21.88 6.70
C ASN A 51 21.98 21.47 7.95
N LEU A 52 22.61 20.83 8.95
CA LEU A 52 21.97 20.53 10.24
C LEU A 52 21.54 21.82 10.97
N THR A 53 22.38 22.86 10.97
CA THR A 53 22.00 24.17 11.55
C THR A 53 20.75 24.72 10.88
N ARG A 54 20.72 24.78 9.54
CA ARG A 54 19.55 25.27 8.79
C ARG A 54 18.28 24.47 9.06
N LEU A 55 18.39 23.15 9.16
CA LEU A 55 17.24 22.28 9.48
C LEU A 55 16.78 22.46 10.94
N THR A 56 17.71 22.74 11.86
CA THR A 56 17.39 23.06 13.26
C THR A 56 16.68 24.41 13.36
N ASP A 57 17.19 25.44 12.67
CA ASP A 57 16.60 26.78 12.63
C ASP A 57 15.19 26.75 12.04
N ALA A 58 14.95 25.87 11.06
CA ALA A 58 13.62 25.58 10.49
C ALA A 58 12.75 24.69 11.39
N ASN A 59 13.20 24.32 12.59
CA ASN A 59 12.47 23.43 13.51
C ASN A 59 12.10 22.05 12.94
N LEU A 60 12.81 21.58 11.92
CA LEU A 60 12.60 20.27 11.32
C LEU A 60 13.30 19.16 12.10
N ILE A 61 14.45 19.49 12.71
CA ILE A 61 15.24 18.57 13.51
C ILE A 61 15.60 19.18 14.86
N GLN A 62 15.98 18.33 15.80
CA GLN A 62 16.48 18.72 17.12
C GLN A 62 17.72 17.91 17.48
N ARG A 63 18.58 18.47 18.33
CA ARG A 63 19.80 17.82 18.83
C ARG A 63 19.63 17.46 20.31
N ASP A 64 19.95 16.24 20.68
CA ASP A 64 19.94 15.77 22.07
C ASP A 64 21.26 16.11 22.81
N SER A 65 21.30 15.89 24.13
CA SER A 65 22.47 16.14 24.99
C SER A 65 23.68 15.25 24.64
N THR A 66 23.45 14.13 23.91
CA THR A 66 24.51 13.21 23.48
C THR A 66 25.08 13.58 22.11
N GLY A 67 24.56 14.65 21.48
CA GLY A 67 25.01 15.14 20.19
C GLY A 67 24.36 14.46 18.98
N ASN A 68 23.34 13.61 19.19
CA ASN A 68 22.58 13.03 18.11
C ASN A 68 21.45 13.97 17.66
N TYR A 69 21.11 13.87 16.39
CA TYR A 69 19.99 14.58 15.77
C TYR A 69 18.82 13.62 15.55
N SER A 70 17.62 14.13 15.70
CA SER A 70 16.35 13.45 15.41
C SER A 70 15.35 14.43 14.79
N LEU A 71 14.34 13.92 14.11
CA LEU A 71 13.24 14.76 13.64
C LEU A 71 12.44 15.31 14.84
N THR A 72 11.96 16.54 14.70
CA THR A 72 10.86 17.05 15.55
C THR A 72 9.52 16.43 15.14
N THR A 73 8.45 16.72 15.89
CA THR A 73 7.09 16.37 15.44
C THR A 73 6.76 16.96 14.07
N TYR A 74 7.16 18.24 13.86
CA TYR A 74 6.97 18.90 12.56
C TYR A 74 7.81 18.24 11.47
N GLY A 75 9.08 17.93 11.70
CA GLY A 75 9.94 17.22 10.76
C GLY A 75 9.40 15.84 10.38
N ASN A 76 8.82 15.10 11.32
CA ASN A 76 8.17 13.81 11.04
C ASN A 76 6.96 13.98 10.10
N MET A 77 6.12 15.00 10.33
CA MET A 77 4.98 15.28 9.44
C MET A 77 5.44 15.68 8.03
N VAL A 78 6.49 16.49 7.92
CA VAL A 78 7.07 16.86 6.62
C VAL A 78 7.61 15.63 5.91
N CYS A 79 8.36 14.75 6.57
CA CYS A 79 8.89 13.53 5.98
C CYS A 79 7.79 12.57 5.51
N ALA A 80 6.70 12.42 6.26
CA ALA A 80 5.56 11.60 5.86
C ALA A 80 4.92 12.11 4.54
N ASN A 81 4.83 13.43 4.35
CA ASN A 81 4.35 14.01 3.09
C ASN A 81 5.35 13.84 1.94
N ILE A 82 6.66 13.92 2.22
CA ILE A 82 7.72 13.68 1.23
C ILE A 82 7.60 12.25 0.67
N GLN A 83 7.34 11.25 1.50
CA GLN A 83 7.14 9.88 1.05
C GLN A 83 5.95 9.74 0.07
N SER A 84 4.88 10.49 0.28
CA SER A 84 3.76 10.55 -0.65
C SER A 84 4.18 11.15 -2.00
N TRP A 85 4.94 12.24 -2.00
CA TRP A 85 5.47 12.85 -3.22
C TRP A 85 6.47 11.93 -3.93
N GLU A 86 7.33 11.24 -3.19
CA GLU A 86 8.26 10.25 -3.75
C GLU A 86 7.52 9.12 -4.46
N PHE A 87 6.48 8.57 -3.83
CA PHE A 87 5.65 7.55 -4.46
C PHE A 87 5.05 8.01 -5.79
N PHE A 88 4.50 9.23 -5.86
CA PHE A 88 3.96 9.79 -7.09
C PHE A 88 5.03 10.08 -8.14
N LEU A 89 6.15 10.65 -7.73
CA LEU A 89 7.25 10.99 -8.63
C LEU A 89 7.80 9.74 -9.32
N LEU A 90 8.08 8.70 -8.53
CA LEU A 90 8.62 7.44 -9.03
C LEU A 90 7.61 6.68 -9.93
N ASN A 91 6.32 6.86 -9.69
CA ASN A 91 5.25 6.18 -10.40
C ASN A 91 4.43 7.12 -11.31
N SER A 92 5.00 8.27 -11.71
CA SER A 92 4.29 9.29 -12.52
C SER A 92 3.79 8.74 -13.86
N LYS A 93 4.53 7.84 -14.51
CA LYS A 93 4.11 7.18 -15.76
C LYS A 93 2.91 6.26 -15.55
N TYR A 94 2.85 5.57 -14.41
CA TYR A 94 1.70 4.75 -14.03
C TYR A 94 0.47 5.64 -13.83
N PHE A 95 0.58 6.68 -13.00
CA PHE A 95 -0.53 7.60 -12.70
C PHE A 95 -0.90 8.54 -13.85
N SER A 96 -0.14 8.58 -14.95
CA SER A 96 -0.63 9.21 -16.19
C SER A 96 -1.76 8.42 -16.89
N LYS A 97 -1.93 7.15 -16.53
CA LYS A 97 -2.93 6.23 -17.10
C LYS A 97 -3.88 5.64 -16.04
N HIS A 98 -3.62 5.89 -14.78
CA HIS A 98 -4.39 5.37 -13.64
C HIS A 98 -4.83 6.50 -12.72
N THR A 99 -5.88 6.24 -11.95
CA THR A 99 -6.43 7.17 -10.95
C THR A 99 -6.60 6.47 -9.60
N PHE A 100 -7.00 7.23 -8.60
CA PHE A 100 -7.37 6.65 -7.30
C PHE A 100 -8.78 6.07 -7.27
N GLY A 101 -9.54 6.23 -8.37
CA GLY A 101 -10.93 5.82 -8.42
C GLY A 101 -11.75 6.44 -7.28
N ASN A 102 -12.49 5.58 -6.58
CA ASN A 102 -13.32 5.96 -5.44
C ASN A 102 -12.60 5.86 -4.07
N LEU A 103 -11.25 5.86 -4.06
CA LEU A 103 -10.48 5.78 -2.83
C LEU A 103 -10.77 7.00 -1.93
N GLU A 104 -11.02 6.75 -0.66
CA GLU A 104 -11.28 7.81 0.32
C GLU A 104 -10.03 8.68 0.56
N ASN A 105 -10.24 9.96 0.84
CA ASN A 105 -9.16 10.94 1.00
C ASN A 105 -8.10 10.55 2.04
N ASN A 106 -8.49 9.88 3.14
CA ASN A 106 -7.54 9.41 4.15
C ASN A 106 -6.53 8.40 3.59
N PHE A 107 -6.94 7.51 2.68
CA PHE A 107 -6.04 6.58 2.01
C PHE A 107 -5.15 7.27 0.98
N ILE A 108 -5.68 8.30 0.28
CA ILE A 108 -4.88 9.11 -0.64
C ILE A 108 -3.83 9.91 0.14
N GLN A 109 -4.19 10.51 1.27
CA GLN A 109 -3.26 11.25 2.13
C GLN A 109 -2.15 10.37 2.73
N SER A 110 -2.46 9.10 3.00
CA SER A 110 -1.50 8.11 3.53
C SER A 110 -0.81 7.27 2.45
N ILE A 111 -0.89 7.66 1.17
CA ILE A 111 -0.34 6.90 0.04
C ILE A 111 1.17 6.68 0.14
N GLY A 112 1.88 7.56 0.85
CA GLY A 112 3.30 7.43 1.15
C GLY A 112 3.66 6.12 1.86
N SER A 113 2.71 5.46 2.52
CA SER A 113 2.90 4.11 3.06
C SER A 113 3.24 3.06 2.00
N LEU A 114 2.98 3.36 0.72
CA LEU A 114 3.27 2.48 -0.41
C LEU A 114 4.63 2.77 -1.08
N HIS A 115 5.42 3.73 -0.60
CA HIS A 115 6.63 4.23 -1.28
C HIS A 115 7.71 3.16 -1.53
N ASP A 116 7.88 2.20 -0.60
CA ASP A 116 8.85 1.09 -0.73
C ASP A 116 8.31 -0.11 -1.54
N SER A 117 7.23 0.07 -2.28
CA SER A 117 6.64 -1.02 -3.06
C SER A 117 7.38 -1.29 -4.36
N LYS A 118 7.29 -2.52 -4.83
CA LYS A 118 7.72 -2.92 -6.16
C LYS A 118 6.57 -2.78 -7.13
N HIS A 119 6.72 -1.99 -8.19
CA HIS A 119 5.79 -1.95 -9.30
C HIS A 119 5.94 -3.23 -10.15
N VAL A 120 4.87 -3.99 -10.27
CA VAL A 120 4.78 -5.25 -11.03
C VAL A 120 3.93 -4.99 -12.26
N GLN A 121 4.45 -5.32 -13.43
CA GLN A 121 3.79 -5.10 -14.72
C GLN A 121 3.54 -6.43 -15.43
N GLY A 122 2.39 -6.52 -16.09
CA GLY A 122 1.94 -7.68 -16.86
C GLY A 122 1.00 -8.59 -16.04
N PHE A 123 -0.09 -8.98 -16.69
CA PHE A 123 -1.15 -9.80 -16.09
C PHE A 123 -0.62 -11.08 -15.45
N ILE A 124 0.28 -11.80 -16.14
CA ILE A 124 0.86 -13.05 -15.60
C ILE A 124 1.65 -12.77 -14.32
N ASN A 125 2.53 -11.76 -14.34
CA ASN A 125 3.34 -11.40 -13.17
C ASN A 125 2.48 -10.99 -11.97
N THR A 126 1.37 -10.27 -12.22
CA THR A 126 0.42 -9.88 -11.18
C THR A 126 -0.28 -11.11 -10.59
N GLN A 127 -0.70 -12.05 -11.42
CA GLN A 127 -1.29 -13.31 -10.99
C GLN A 127 -0.29 -14.14 -10.15
N ASP A 128 0.98 -14.19 -10.55
CA ASP A 128 2.03 -14.89 -9.79
C ASP A 128 2.25 -14.27 -8.40
N ILE A 129 2.16 -12.93 -8.28
CA ILE A 129 2.19 -12.25 -6.98
C ILE A 129 0.98 -12.65 -6.12
N TRP A 130 -0.22 -12.69 -6.68
CA TRP A 130 -1.41 -13.13 -5.93
C TRP A 130 -1.26 -14.55 -5.41
N LYS A 131 -0.86 -15.48 -6.29
CA LYS A 131 -0.59 -16.88 -5.92
C LYS A 131 0.49 -16.98 -4.85
N LYS A 132 1.54 -16.18 -4.94
CA LYS A 132 2.60 -16.09 -3.93
C LYS A 132 2.05 -15.67 -2.57
N ILE A 133 1.28 -14.56 -2.52
CA ILE A 133 0.65 -14.07 -1.28
C ILE A 133 -0.24 -15.16 -0.66
N TYR A 134 -1.03 -15.88 -1.48
CA TYR A 134 -1.87 -16.98 -1.01
C TYR A 134 -1.05 -18.14 -0.46
N LYS A 135 0.00 -18.57 -1.18
CA LYS A 135 0.87 -19.69 -0.77
C LYS A 135 1.62 -19.41 0.54
N ASN A 136 2.05 -18.16 0.74
CA ASN A 136 2.84 -17.74 1.91
C ASN A 136 2.00 -17.47 3.15
N SER A 137 0.69 -17.42 3.06
CA SER A 137 -0.22 -17.15 4.16
C SER A 137 -0.12 -18.20 5.27
N LYS A 138 -0.08 -17.74 6.53
CA LYS A 138 -0.03 -18.58 7.74
C LYS A 138 -1.21 -18.34 8.69
N GLN A 139 -1.90 -17.21 8.55
CA GLN A 139 -3.02 -16.82 9.40
C GLN A 139 -4.26 -16.48 8.59
N TYR A 140 -4.13 -15.60 7.59
CA TYR A 140 -5.27 -15.17 6.80
C TYR A 140 -4.90 -14.79 5.37
N ILE A 141 -5.91 -14.77 4.52
CA ILE A 141 -5.91 -14.17 3.18
C ILE A 141 -7.09 -13.21 3.12
N TYR A 142 -6.82 -11.93 2.91
CA TYR A 142 -7.85 -10.93 2.68
C TYR A 142 -7.72 -10.38 1.27
N ASN A 143 -8.85 -10.22 0.59
CA ASN A 143 -8.82 -9.71 -0.78
C ASN A 143 -10.08 -8.91 -1.14
N ILE A 144 -9.88 -7.92 -2.01
CA ILE A 144 -10.91 -7.16 -2.70
C ILE A 144 -10.71 -7.44 -4.17
N LEU A 145 -11.68 -8.06 -4.82
CA LEU A 145 -11.56 -8.62 -6.16
C LEU A 145 -12.67 -8.11 -7.07
N PHE A 146 -12.30 -7.79 -8.30
CA PHE A 146 -13.23 -7.51 -9.40
C PHE A 146 -13.48 -8.74 -10.27
N GLU A 147 -12.40 -9.47 -10.57
CA GLU A 147 -12.44 -10.75 -11.27
C GLU A 147 -11.65 -11.77 -10.47
N VAL A 148 -12.08 -13.01 -10.53
CA VAL A 148 -11.35 -14.11 -9.90
C VAL A 148 -10.88 -15.06 -10.97
N SER A 149 -9.57 -15.20 -11.07
CA SER A 149 -8.99 -16.25 -11.89
C SER A 149 -9.25 -17.61 -11.23
N TYR A 150 -10.20 -18.36 -11.78
CA TYR A 150 -10.49 -19.74 -11.36
C TYR A 150 -9.66 -20.73 -12.20
N ASP A 151 -8.34 -20.49 -12.31
CA ASP A 151 -7.45 -21.52 -12.81
C ASP A 151 -7.27 -22.62 -11.77
N SER A 152 -6.93 -23.84 -12.25
CA SER A 152 -6.80 -25.01 -11.39
C SER A 152 -5.75 -24.82 -10.28
N GLU A 153 -4.66 -24.10 -10.55
CA GLU A 153 -3.61 -23.85 -9.56
C GLU A 153 -4.13 -22.95 -8.42
N THR A 154 -4.82 -21.86 -8.73
CA THR A 154 -5.41 -20.97 -7.71
C THR A 154 -6.41 -21.71 -6.82
N ILE A 155 -7.25 -22.58 -7.40
CA ILE A 155 -8.20 -23.39 -6.66
C ILE A 155 -7.48 -24.36 -5.70
N GLU A 156 -6.44 -25.04 -6.16
CA GLU A 156 -5.66 -25.97 -5.33
C GLU A 156 -4.93 -25.23 -4.20
N ILE A 157 -4.40 -24.02 -4.45
CA ILE A 157 -3.82 -23.19 -3.40
C ILE A 157 -4.88 -22.85 -2.34
N ILE A 158 -6.06 -22.37 -2.74
CA ILE A 158 -7.15 -22.04 -1.82
C ILE A 158 -7.56 -23.26 -0.97
N LYS A 159 -7.75 -24.43 -1.59
CA LYS A 159 -8.05 -25.67 -0.88
C LYS A 159 -6.95 -26.04 0.12
N SER A 160 -5.69 -25.94 -0.30
CA SER A 160 -4.55 -26.21 0.57
C SER A 160 -4.53 -25.29 1.79
N GLN A 161 -4.82 -24.00 1.60
CA GLN A 161 -4.86 -23.03 2.70
C GLN A 161 -6.07 -23.25 3.63
N ILE A 162 -7.23 -23.60 3.08
CA ILE A 162 -8.40 -24.01 3.86
C ILE A 162 -8.06 -25.21 4.77
N LYS A 163 -7.40 -26.25 4.24
CA LYS A 163 -6.98 -27.44 5.02
C LYS A 163 -6.00 -27.10 6.15
N LYS A 164 -5.21 -26.03 5.99
CA LYS A 164 -4.29 -25.52 7.03
C LYS A 164 -4.99 -24.64 8.08
N GLY A 165 -6.28 -24.38 7.95
CA GLY A 165 -7.03 -23.54 8.88
C GLY A 165 -6.92 -22.04 8.59
N ILE A 166 -6.38 -21.62 7.43
CA ILE A 166 -6.23 -20.21 7.06
C ILE A 166 -7.61 -19.57 6.85
N ILE A 167 -7.80 -18.40 7.45
CA ILE A 167 -9.04 -17.60 7.29
C ILE A 167 -9.00 -16.85 5.96
N ILE A 168 -10.06 -16.95 5.17
CA ILE A 168 -10.15 -16.26 3.88
C ILE A 168 -11.36 -15.33 3.88
N ASN A 169 -11.11 -14.03 3.76
CA ASN A 169 -12.16 -13.02 3.67
C ASN A 169 -12.07 -12.29 2.32
N SER A 170 -13.15 -12.33 1.54
CA SER A 170 -13.19 -11.78 0.19
C SER A 170 -14.32 -10.77 0.02
N VAL A 171 -13.99 -9.58 -0.48
CA VAL A 171 -14.98 -8.61 -0.98
C VAL A 171 -14.99 -8.69 -2.50
N PHE A 172 -16.15 -8.95 -3.07
CA PHE A 172 -16.35 -9.02 -4.53
C PHE A 172 -17.06 -7.77 -5.03
N SER A 173 -16.67 -7.29 -6.20
CA SER A 173 -17.46 -6.31 -6.92
C SER A 173 -18.80 -6.93 -7.36
N LYS A 174 -19.89 -6.18 -7.23
CA LYS A 174 -21.18 -6.55 -7.82
C LYS A 174 -21.12 -6.64 -9.36
N LYS A 175 -20.14 -5.96 -9.97
CA LYS A 175 -19.85 -5.99 -11.41
C LYS A 175 -18.91 -7.12 -11.80
N ALA A 176 -18.46 -7.95 -10.84
CA ALA A 176 -17.49 -9.01 -11.10
C ALA A 176 -18.06 -10.02 -12.11
N ILE A 177 -17.23 -10.35 -13.10
CA ILE A 177 -17.54 -11.38 -14.08
C ILE A 177 -17.22 -12.75 -13.47
N ILE A 178 -18.21 -13.63 -13.47
CA ILE A 178 -18.05 -14.98 -12.93
C ILE A 178 -17.83 -15.95 -14.07
N SER A 179 -16.70 -16.65 -14.05
CA SER A 179 -16.45 -17.74 -14.98
C SER A 179 -17.32 -18.97 -14.65
N GLU A 180 -17.73 -19.73 -15.66
CA GLU A 180 -18.43 -21.01 -15.48
C GLU A 180 -17.66 -22.00 -14.59
N LYS A 181 -16.33 -21.96 -14.63
CA LYS A 181 -15.44 -22.79 -13.80
C LYS A 181 -15.60 -22.51 -12.30
N ARG A 182 -16.08 -21.34 -11.91
CA ARG A 182 -16.33 -21.01 -10.52
C ARG A 182 -17.46 -21.88 -9.93
N LYS A 183 -18.50 -22.14 -10.66
CA LYS A 183 -19.63 -22.98 -10.16
C LYS A 183 -19.10 -24.34 -9.70
N THR A 184 -18.26 -24.96 -10.53
CA THR A 184 -17.63 -26.24 -10.21
C THR A 184 -16.69 -26.13 -8.97
N ALA A 185 -15.94 -25.04 -8.85
CA ALA A 185 -15.03 -24.84 -7.72
C ALA A 185 -15.79 -24.60 -6.39
N VAL A 186 -16.88 -23.84 -6.41
CA VAL A 186 -17.71 -23.56 -5.22
C VAL A 186 -18.53 -24.79 -4.81
N ASP A 187 -18.79 -25.72 -5.73
CA ASP A 187 -19.46 -27.00 -5.45
C ASP A 187 -18.54 -28.02 -4.75
N ASP A 188 -17.25 -27.74 -4.66
CA ASP A 188 -16.29 -28.55 -3.91
C ASP A 188 -16.64 -28.60 -2.40
N LEU A 189 -16.58 -29.80 -1.83
CA LEU A 189 -17.00 -30.07 -0.46
C LEU A 189 -16.16 -29.30 0.57
N ASP A 190 -14.85 -29.16 0.34
CA ASP A 190 -13.94 -28.45 1.24
C ASP A 190 -14.30 -26.95 1.28
N ILE A 191 -14.60 -26.35 0.14
CA ILE A 191 -15.01 -24.95 0.03
C ILE A 191 -16.38 -24.71 0.68
N LYS A 192 -17.38 -25.59 0.43
CA LYS A 192 -18.69 -25.51 1.09
C LYS A 192 -18.58 -25.60 2.60
N THR A 193 -17.75 -26.50 3.11
CA THR A 193 -17.50 -26.67 4.53
C THR A 193 -16.82 -25.42 5.12
N ALA A 194 -15.83 -24.87 4.45
CA ALA A 194 -15.13 -23.65 4.88
C ALA A 194 -16.06 -22.44 4.95
N ILE A 195 -17.00 -22.30 4.00
CA ILE A 195 -18.05 -21.26 4.03
C ILE A 195 -18.97 -21.47 5.23
N LYS A 196 -19.45 -22.69 5.47
CA LYS A 196 -20.33 -23.02 6.57
C LYS A 196 -19.68 -22.74 7.93
N ASN A 197 -18.40 -23.01 8.07
CA ASN A 197 -17.63 -22.80 9.29
C ASN A 197 -17.08 -21.36 9.43
N GLN A 198 -17.46 -20.43 8.53
CA GLN A 198 -16.99 -19.04 8.47
C GLN A 198 -15.46 -18.88 8.31
N GLN A 199 -14.77 -19.94 7.95
CA GLN A 199 -13.35 -19.88 7.58
C GLN A 199 -13.14 -19.19 6.23
N LEU A 200 -14.09 -19.34 5.31
CA LEU A 200 -14.19 -18.59 4.06
C LEU A 200 -15.42 -17.70 4.10
N SER A 201 -15.21 -16.40 4.31
CA SER A 201 -16.28 -15.41 4.36
C SER A 201 -16.25 -14.51 3.12
N ARG A 202 -17.43 -14.16 2.62
CA ARG A 202 -17.59 -13.40 1.40
C ARG A 202 -18.55 -12.25 1.61
N LYS A 203 -18.23 -11.10 1.04
CA LYS A 203 -19.10 -9.93 0.98
C LYS A 203 -19.15 -9.37 -0.44
N ILE A 204 -20.14 -8.52 -0.72
CA ILE A 204 -20.30 -7.86 -2.02
C ILE A 204 -20.29 -6.35 -1.83
N SER A 205 -19.61 -5.64 -2.71
CA SER A 205 -19.58 -4.18 -2.77
C SER A 205 -20.11 -3.71 -4.13
N ASP A 206 -20.89 -2.65 -4.13
CA ASP A 206 -21.47 -2.09 -5.36
C ASP A 206 -20.41 -1.39 -6.23
N ASP A 207 -19.36 -0.84 -5.61
CA ASP A 207 -18.36 -0.03 -6.28
C ASP A 207 -16.94 -0.40 -5.80
N VAL A 208 -16.35 -1.39 -6.45
CA VAL A 208 -14.95 -1.78 -6.27
C VAL A 208 -14.16 -1.27 -7.46
N GLN A 209 -13.19 -0.38 -7.21
CA GLN A 209 -12.26 0.12 -8.22
C GLN A 209 -10.80 -0.16 -7.85
N VAL A 210 -10.43 -0.02 -6.58
CA VAL A 210 -9.09 -0.37 -6.09
C VAL A 210 -9.12 -1.79 -5.53
N LEU A 211 -8.20 -2.63 -6.01
CA LEU A 211 -8.08 -4.01 -5.58
C LEU A 211 -6.92 -4.17 -4.59
N VAL A 212 -7.10 -5.05 -3.63
CA VAL A 212 -6.07 -5.42 -2.66
C VAL A 212 -6.10 -6.93 -2.45
N VAL A 213 -4.92 -7.53 -2.39
CA VAL A 213 -4.71 -8.91 -1.93
C VAL A 213 -3.60 -8.89 -0.89
N LEU A 214 -3.84 -9.45 0.30
CA LEU A 214 -2.84 -9.47 1.37
C LEU A 214 -2.96 -10.71 2.25
N ASN A 215 -1.85 -11.02 2.90
CA ASN A 215 -1.77 -11.90 4.06
C ASN A 215 -1.13 -11.12 5.23
N GLU A 216 -0.77 -11.77 6.33
CA GLU A 216 -0.21 -11.15 7.54
C GLU A 216 1.15 -10.47 7.35
N ASN A 217 1.86 -10.67 6.23
CA ASN A 217 3.23 -10.18 6.02
C ASN A 217 3.43 -9.37 4.74
N GLU A 218 2.56 -9.55 3.77
CA GLU A 218 2.75 -8.98 2.43
C GLU A 218 1.40 -8.65 1.79
N GLY A 219 1.43 -7.75 0.81
CA GLY A 219 0.23 -7.40 0.07
C GLY A 219 0.54 -6.84 -1.31
N CYS A 220 -0.51 -6.70 -2.11
CA CYS A 220 -0.44 -5.93 -3.34
C CYS A 220 -1.70 -5.08 -3.49
N VAL A 221 -1.57 -3.95 -4.16
CA VAL A 221 -2.65 -3.02 -4.48
C VAL A 221 -2.63 -2.67 -5.97
N MET A 222 -3.80 -2.55 -6.57
CA MET A 222 -4.00 -2.18 -7.97
C MET A 222 -5.00 -1.04 -8.05
N PHE A 223 -4.66 0.00 -8.80
CA PHE A 223 -5.50 1.17 -9.00
C PHE A 223 -6.20 1.10 -10.37
N PRO A 224 -7.40 1.69 -10.51
CA PRO A 224 -8.14 1.67 -11.76
C PRO A 224 -7.47 2.57 -12.81
N LYS A 225 -7.76 2.27 -14.08
CA LYS A 225 -7.38 3.12 -15.20
C LYS A 225 -8.06 4.50 -15.14
N SER A 226 -7.59 5.44 -15.96
CA SER A 226 -8.12 6.81 -16.01
C SER A 226 -9.59 6.87 -16.41
N ASP A 227 -10.10 5.87 -17.14
CA ASP A 227 -11.50 5.71 -17.51
C ASP A 227 -12.37 5.09 -16.38
N GLY A 228 -11.75 4.71 -15.27
CA GLY A 228 -12.39 4.09 -14.11
C GLY A 228 -12.50 2.57 -14.18
N ASP A 229 -12.02 1.95 -15.27
CA ASP A 229 -11.99 0.50 -15.39
C ASP A 229 -10.95 -0.10 -14.45
N VAL A 230 -11.30 -1.23 -13.85
CA VAL A 230 -10.38 -1.98 -12.98
C VAL A 230 -9.22 -2.53 -13.80
N ASP A 231 -7.99 -2.30 -13.33
CA ASP A 231 -6.81 -2.89 -13.93
C ASP A 231 -6.21 -4.00 -13.07
N VAL A 232 -6.09 -5.19 -13.63
CA VAL A 232 -5.46 -6.36 -13.00
C VAL A 232 -4.11 -6.70 -13.62
N SER A 233 -3.64 -5.86 -14.55
CA SER A 233 -2.37 -6.09 -15.27
C SER A 233 -1.16 -5.42 -14.62
N GLU A 234 -1.38 -4.48 -13.71
CA GLU A 234 -0.31 -3.77 -13.00
C GLU A 234 -0.64 -3.68 -11.51
N ALA A 235 0.35 -3.90 -10.66
CA ALA A 235 0.20 -3.88 -9.21
C ALA A 235 1.40 -3.27 -8.49
N PHE A 236 1.18 -2.72 -7.32
CA PHE A 236 2.23 -2.40 -6.35
C PHE A 236 2.26 -3.50 -5.29
N TYR A 237 3.41 -4.14 -5.13
CA TYR A 237 3.64 -5.22 -4.16
C TYR A 237 4.60 -4.76 -3.07
N GLY A 238 4.27 -5.02 -1.82
CA GLY A 238 5.11 -4.63 -0.68
C GLY A 238 5.03 -5.61 0.50
N THR A 239 6.12 -5.58 1.30
CA THR A 239 6.31 -6.43 2.48
C THR A 239 6.66 -5.60 3.73
N THR A 240 6.72 -4.27 3.61
CA THR A 240 6.96 -3.40 4.76
C THR A 240 5.70 -3.29 5.63
N LYS A 241 5.91 -3.05 6.91
CA LYS A 241 4.78 -2.89 7.84
C LYS A 241 3.84 -1.76 7.42
N SER A 242 4.37 -0.62 6.96
CA SER A 242 3.58 0.52 6.50
C SER A 242 2.70 0.16 5.30
N PHE A 243 3.25 -0.55 4.31
CA PHE A 243 2.52 -1.04 3.15
C PHE A 243 1.40 -2.00 3.56
N HIS A 244 1.75 -2.99 4.38
CA HIS A 244 0.79 -3.97 4.88
C HIS A 244 -0.35 -3.30 5.66
N ASP A 245 -0.04 -2.40 6.60
CA ASP A 245 -1.02 -1.72 7.43
C ASP A 245 -2.00 -0.88 6.58
N TRP A 246 -1.49 -0.22 5.52
CA TRP A 246 -2.32 0.51 4.56
C TRP A 246 -3.30 -0.42 3.83
N CYS A 247 -2.80 -1.54 3.28
CA CYS A 247 -3.63 -2.53 2.60
C CYS A 247 -4.69 -3.12 3.53
N LEU A 248 -4.30 -3.44 4.77
CA LEU A 248 -5.19 -4.00 5.78
C LEU A 248 -6.28 -3.00 6.18
N ALA A 249 -5.92 -1.74 6.42
CA ALA A 249 -6.87 -0.69 6.76
C ALA A 249 -7.88 -0.45 5.62
N TYR A 250 -7.42 -0.43 4.37
CA TYR A 250 -8.29 -0.30 3.22
C TYR A 250 -9.23 -1.50 3.07
N PHE A 251 -8.70 -2.72 3.19
CA PHE A 251 -9.54 -3.92 3.20
C PHE A 251 -10.62 -3.86 4.28
N GLN A 252 -10.25 -3.51 5.52
CA GLN A 252 -11.18 -3.41 6.65
C GLN A 252 -12.27 -2.34 6.42
N SER A 253 -11.92 -1.18 5.86
CA SER A 253 -12.88 -0.14 5.47
C SER A 253 -13.89 -0.69 4.45
N CYS A 254 -13.41 -1.34 3.38
CA CYS A 254 -14.28 -1.95 2.38
C CYS A 254 -15.13 -3.09 2.97
N TRP A 255 -14.53 -3.95 3.81
CA TRP A 255 -15.23 -5.06 4.46
C TRP A 255 -16.40 -4.58 5.32
N THR A 256 -16.20 -3.51 6.08
CA THR A 256 -17.23 -2.94 6.95
C THR A 256 -18.41 -2.36 6.16
N LYS A 257 -18.13 -1.73 5.03
CA LYS A 257 -19.13 -1.11 4.14
C LYS A 257 -19.83 -2.08 3.22
N SER A 258 -19.27 -3.28 3.04
CA SER A 258 -19.81 -4.28 2.12
C SER A 258 -20.98 -5.03 2.72
N GLY A 259 -21.96 -5.34 1.86
CA GLY A 259 -23.15 -6.11 2.21
C GLY A 259 -22.93 -7.62 2.16
N SER A 260 -23.95 -8.38 2.59
CA SER A 260 -23.95 -9.83 2.53
C SER A 260 -23.78 -10.32 1.09
N PHE A 261 -23.04 -11.42 0.94
CA PHE A 261 -22.81 -12.03 -0.34
C PHE A 261 -24.01 -12.87 -0.78
N TYR A 262 -24.51 -12.63 -1.98
CA TYR A 262 -25.56 -13.42 -2.63
C TYR A 262 -25.09 -13.78 -4.04
N GLU A 263 -24.97 -15.06 -4.32
CA GLU A 263 -24.54 -15.59 -5.63
C GLU A 263 -25.38 -15.05 -6.80
N GLU A 264 -26.68 -14.88 -6.58
CA GLU A 264 -27.66 -14.40 -7.58
C GLU A 264 -27.47 -12.92 -7.98
N LYS A 265 -26.78 -12.15 -7.16
CA LYS A 265 -26.52 -10.72 -7.42
C LYS A 265 -25.29 -10.47 -8.29
N MET A 266 -24.52 -11.50 -8.60
CA MET A 266 -23.35 -11.37 -9.46
C MET A 266 -23.76 -11.55 -10.92
N LYS A 267 -23.23 -10.73 -11.83
CA LYS A 267 -23.52 -10.85 -13.27
C LYS A 267 -23.02 -12.17 -13.80
N LYS A 268 -23.89 -12.80 -14.62
CA LYS A 268 -23.56 -14.01 -15.40
C LYS A 268 -22.71 -13.64 -16.61
#